data_d1c4e196bace4b57c86768c3b175e61a
#
_entry.id   d1c4e196bace4b57c86768c3b175e61a
#
_cell.length_a   1.000
_cell.length_b   1.000
_cell.length_c   1.000
_cell.angle_alpha   90.00
_cell.angle_beta   90.00
_cell.angle_gamma   90.00
#
_symmetry.space_group_name_H-M   'P 1'
#
loop_
_entity.id
_entity.type
_entity.pdbx_description
1 polymer ?
#
loop_
_entity_poly.entity_id
_entity_poly.type
_entity_poly.pdbx_seq_one_letter_code
_entity_poly.pdbx_strand_id
1 'polypeptide(L)'
;MADIQFLKNNMAKRGKLIVIDGTDSSGKATQTELLIKHFKKDGRKVKIVNFPDYYSNFFGKFIGHCLSEQYYNFVKVHPKIASVLYAADRYESKDKIKKWLKEGNIIIANRYASANQIHQGGKIANTKKRENFLKWLAEMEYEVFKIPKPDAVFYLSVPIPIVLKLIKERNENSIRKYLGKKKAKKEDVHEKNINFLENSRKSALWLAKTQKGWIKIECAQNGILNTRENIHQEIYEKVKKIIGK
;
A
#
# COMPACT_ATOMS: atom_id res chain seq x y z
N MET A 1 -27.40 11.72 34.06
CA MET A 1 -27.57 11.60 32.56
C MET A 1 -26.73 12.60 31.82
N ALA A 2 -26.46 13.81 32.30
CA ALA A 2 -25.60 14.82 31.67
C ALA A 2 -24.14 14.36 31.50
N ASP A 3 -23.57 13.64 32.48
CA ASP A 3 -22.17 13.20 32.47
C ASP A 3 -21.87 12.14 31.39
N ILE A 4 -22.84 11.27 31.07
CA ILE A 4 -22.69 10.24 30.04
C ILE A 4 -22.72 10.87 28.63
N GLN A 5 -23.52 11.91 28.46
CA GLN A 5 -23.61 12.68 27.21
C GLN A 5 -22.35 13.51 26.98
N PHE A 6 -21.79 14.10 28.04
CA PHE A 6 -20.53 14.86 28.04
C PHE A 6 -19.33 13.94 27.73
N LEU A 7 -19.28 12.74 28.31
CA LEU A 7 -18.25 11.73 28.01
C LEU A 7 -18.35 11.18 26.58
N LYS A 8 -19.56 10.98 26.05
CA LYS A 8 -19.76 10.58 24.64
C LYS A 8 -19.34 11.65 23.65
N ASN A 9 -19.55 12.94 23.98
CA ASN A 9 -19.14 14.05 23.11
C ASN A 9 -17.64 14.33 23.16
N ASN A 10 -16.92 13.89 24.20
CA ASN A 10 -15.48 14.05 24.36
C ASN A 10 -14.65 12.80 23.92
N MET A 11 -15.27 11.71 23.50
CA MET A 11 -14.52 10.63 22.86
C MET A 11 -14.04 11.09 21.50
N ALA A 12 -12.77 11.50 21.42
CA ALA A 12 -12.13 11.86 20.17
C ALA A 12 -12.44 10.78 19.12
N LYS A 13 -13.08 11.19 18.01
CA LYS A 13 -13.42 10.27 16.93
C LYS A 13 -12.17 9.52 16.48
N ARG A 14 -12.18 8.17 16.52
CA ARG A 14 -11.04 7.35 16.07
C ARG A 14 -10.55 7.85 14.72
N GLY A 15 -9.25 8.03 14.60
CA GLY A 15 -8.60 8.36 13.33
C GLY A 15 -8.88 7.35 12.22
N LYS A 16 -8.45 7.69 11.02
CA LYS A 16 -8.68 6.89 9.80
C LYS A 16 -7.37 6.38 9.21
N LEU A 17 -7.35 5.11 8.79
CA LEU A 17 -6.25 4.50 8.07
C LEU A 17 -6.61 4.38 6.58
N ILE A 18 -5.98 5.19 5.76
CA ILE A 18 -6.17 5.26 4.31
C ILE A 18 -4.92 4.67 3.63
N VAL A 19 -5.12 3.70 2.78
CA VAL A 19 -4.04 3.04 2.04
C VAL A 19 -4.02 3.52 0.59
N ILE A 20 -2.85 3.88 0.10
CA ILE A 20 -2.58 4.10 -1.32
C ILE A 20 -1.75 2.92 -1.83
N ASP A 21 -2.31 2.13 -2.73
CA ASP A 21 -1.66 0.95 -3.28
C ASP A 21 -1.74 0.89 -4.82
N GLY A 22 -0.96 0.01 -5.42
CA GLY A 22 -0.86 -0.15 -6.86
C GLY A 22 0.41 -0.93 -7.25
N THR A 23 0.57 -1.23 -8.54
CA THR A 23 1.79 -1.83 -9.08
C THR A 23 2.99 -0.90 -8.91
N ASP A 24 4.20 -1.39 -9.12
CA ASP A 24 5.39 -0.56 -9.04
C ASP A 24 5.31 0.59 -10.06
N SER A 25 5.90 1.73 -9.71
CA SER A 25 5.85 2.99 -10.49
C SER A 25 4.45 3.55 -10.81
N SER A 26 3.38 3.10 -10.13
CA SER A 26 2.03 3.66 -10.33
C SER A 26 1.79 5.04 -9.67
N GLY A 27 2.83 5.68 -9.12
CA GLY A 27 2.71 7.02 -8.51
C GLY A 27 2.29 7.03 -7.04
N LYS A 28 2.28 5.88 -6.34
CA LYS A 28 1.89 5.78 -4.91
C LYS A 28 2.57 6.79 -4.01
N ALA A 29 3.91 6.85 -4.04
CA ALA A 29 4.68 7.76 -3.19
C ALA A 29 4.28 9.23 -3.44
N THR A 30 4.21 9.63 -4.71
CA THR A 30 3.80 10.97 -5.13
C THR A 30 2.41 11.32 -4.59
N GLN A 31 1.43 10.42 -4.77
CA GLN A 31 0.06 10.67 -4.32
C GLN A 31 -0.04 10.68 -2.79
N THR A 32 0.74 9.83 -2.11
CA THR A 32 0.84 9.85 -0.64
C THR A 32 1.37 11.19 -0.13
N GLU A 33 2.45 11.70 -0.72
CA GLU A 33 3.06 12.99 -0.34
C GLU A 33 2.11 14.16 -0.60
N LEU A 34 1.48 14.20 -1.78
CA LEU A 34 0.49 15.24 -2.12
C LEU A 34 -0.69 15.24 -1.15
N LEU A 35 -1.19 14.06 -0.81
CA LEU A 35 -2.33 13.90 0.09
C LEU A 35 -1.99 14.38 1.51
N ILE A 36 -0.78 14.05 2.01
CA ILE A 36 -0.29 14.52 3.31
C ILE A 36 -0.15 16.05 3.31
N LYS A 37 0.47 16.63 2.26
CA LYS A 37 0.65 18.07 2.14
C LYS A 37 -0.69 18.80 2.14
N HIS A 38 -1.68 18.26 1.41
CA HIS A 38 -3.00 18.86 1.31
C HIS A 38 -3.74 18.82 2.66
N PHE A 39 -3.83 17.66 3.32
CA PHE A 39 -4.50 17.56 4.62
C PHE A 39 -3.81 18.33 5.74
N LYS A 40 -2.47 18.47 5.70
CA LYS A 40 -1.76 19.37 6.62
C LYS A 40 -2.15 20.83 6.40
N LYS A 41 -2.30 21.27 5.14
CA LYS A 41 -2.78 22.61 4.79
C LYS A 41 -4.21 22.85 5.30
N ASP A 42 -5.04 21.80 5.31
CA ASP A 42 -6.40 21.82 5.88
C ASP A 42 -6.41 21.78 7.43
N GLY A 43 -5.26 21.87 8.08
CA GLY A 43 -5.17 21.81 9.55
C GLY A 43 -5.39 20.42 10.17
N ARG A 44 -5.40 19.34 9.35
CA ARG A 44 -5.63 17.98 9.84
C ARG A 44 -4.35 17.37 10.42
N LYS A 45 -4.51 16.58 11.50
CA LYS A 45 -3.42 15.77 12.08
C LYS A 45 -3.18 14.53 11.21
N VAL A 46 -2.09 14.53 10.43
CA VAL A 46 -1.76 13.47 9.48
C VAL A 46 -0.46 12.79 9.84
N LYS A 47 -0.44 11.47 9.75
CA LYS A 47 0.75 10.62 9.90
C LYS A 47 0.96 9.79 8.64
N ILE A 48 2.21 9.38 8.39
CA ILE A 48 2.58 8.52 7.26
C ILE A 48 3.19 7.22 7.76
N VAL A 49 2.90 6.14 7.04
CA VAL A 49 3.66 4.88 7.11
C VAL A 49 3.94 4.39 5.68
N ASN A 50 5.11 3.80 5.48
CA ASN A 50 5.50 3.18 4.22
C ASN A 50 5.82 1.72 4.48
N PHE A 51 5.36 0.83 3.61
CA PHE A 51 5.68 -0.60 3.68
C PHE A 51 6.16 -1.12 2.32
N PRO A 52 7.27 -1.90 2.31
CA PRO A 52 8.12 -2.21 3.47
C PRO A 52 8.83 -0.98 4.03
N ASP A 53 9.03 -0.95 5.37
CA ASP A 53 9.86 0.07 6.01
C ASP A 53 11.33 -0.36 5.98
N TYR A 54 11.95 -0.15 4.83
CA TYR A 54 13.32 -0.58 4.53
C TYR A 54 14.41 -0.02 5.45
N TYR A 55 14.10 1.03 6.20
CA TYR A 55 15.11 1.78 6.95
C TYR A 55 14.97 1.65 8.47
N SER A 56 13.76 1.51 8.96
CA SER A 56 13.48 1.50 10.40
C SER A 56 13.26 0.09 10.93
N ASN A 57 12.42 -0.72 10.26
CA ASN A 57 12.03 -2.04 10.70
C ASN A 57 13.08 -3.11 10.38
N PHE A 58 13.23 -4.10 11.25
CA PHE A 58 14.11 -5.25 11.03
C PHE A 58 13.67 -6.05 9.78
N PHE A 59 12.38 -6.43 9.73
CA PHE A 59 11.86 -7.18 8.59
C PHE A 59 11.80 -6.35 7.31
N GLY A 60 11.58 -5.04 7.41
CA GLY A 60 11.65 -4.15 6.25
C GLY A 60 13.05 -4.15 5.61
N LYS A 61 14.11 -4.06 6.40
CA LYS A 61 15.51 -4.18 5.93
C LYS A 61 15.76 -5.54 5.29
N PHE A 62 15.32 -6.62 5.94
CA PHE A 62 15.46 -7.98 5.41
C PHE A 62 14.74 -8.16 4.06
N ILE A 63 13.53 -7.62 3.91
CA ILE A 63 12.83 -7.60 2.63
C ILE A 63 13.63 -6.86 1.55
N GLY A 64 14.27 -5.74 1.90
CA GLY A 64 15.16 -5.01 0.99
C GLY A 64 16.28 -5.89 0.45
N HIS A 65 16.88 -6.71 1.29
CA HIS A 65 17.92 -7.69 0.89
C HIS A 65 17.34 -8.77 -0.03
N CYS A 66 16.16 -9.31 0.28
CA CYS A 66 15.48 -10.29 -0.58
C CYS A 66 15.17 -9.72 -1.97
N LEU A 67 14.70 -8.49 -2.05
CA LEU A 67 14.36 -7.82 -3.32
C LEU A 67 15.59 -7.46 -4.15
N SER A 68 16.76 -7.32 -3.52
CA SER A 68 18.02 -7.09 -4.20
C SER A 68 18.71 -8.38 -4.72
N GLU A 69 18.04 -9.52 -4.65
CA GLU A 69 18.58 -10.85 -5.02
C GLU A 69 19.80 -11.28 -4.18
N GLN A 70 19.95 -10.74 -2.96
CA GLN A 70 21.09 -11.11 -2.12
C GLN A 70 21.02 -12.56 -1.65
N TYR A 71 19.82 -13.09 -1.44
CA TYR A 71 19.62 -14.44 -0.93
C TYR A 71 19.11 -15.40 -1.99
N TYR A 72 18.01 -15.05 -2.69
CA TYR A 72 17.39 -15.86 -3.74
C TYR A 72 16.34 -15.05 -4.51
N ASN A 73 15.82 -15.62 -5.62
CA ASN A 73 14.79 -14.94 -6.42
C ASN A 73 13.45 -14.88 -5.65
N PHE A 74 13.17 -13.74 -5.05
CA PHE A 74 12.02 -13.53 -4.16
C PHE A 74 10.66 -13.57 -4.88
N VAL A 75 10.64 -13.39 -6.22
CA VAL A 75 9.41 -13.60 -7.04
C VAL A 75 8.97 -15.05 -6.98
N LYS A 76 9.89 -16.01 -6.96
CA LYS A 76 9.61 -17.45 -6.94
C LYS A 76 9.22 -18.00 -5.57
N VAL A 77 9.38 -17.22 -4.51
CA VAL A 77 9.01 -17.64 -3.16
C VAL A 77 7.51 -17.90 -3.08
N HIS A 78 7.15 -18.99 -2.36
CA HIS A 78 5.75 -19.36 -2.16
C HIS A 78 4.94 -18.18 -1.56
N PRO A 79 3.73 -17.88 -2.07
CA PRO A 79 2.96 -16.69 -1.68
C PRO A 79 2.77 -16.53 -0.17
N LYS A 80 2.48 -17.61 0.55
CA LYS A 80 2.30 -17.57 2.01
C LYS A 80 3.59 -17.18 2.73
N ILE A 81 4.75 -17.74 2.34
CA ILE A 81 6.04 -17.46 2.98
C ILE A 81 6.43 -16.00 2.75
N ALA A 82 6.36 -15.52 1.51
CA ALA A 82 6.61 -14.11 1.22
C ALA A 82 5.67 -13.19 2.01
N SER A 83 4.37 -13.56 2.12
CA SER A 83 3.39 -12.78 2.86
C SER A 83 3.69 -12.65 4.35
N VAL A 84 4.22 -13.71 4.98
CA VAL A 84 4.62 -13.67 6.40
C VAL A 84 5.69 -12.60 6.63
N LEU A 85 6.71 -12.51 5.77
CA LEU A 85 7.78 -11.52 5.92
C LEU A 85 7.25 -10.08 5.80
N TYR A 86 6.40 -9.81 4.79
CA TYR A 86 5.76 -8.50 4.64
C TYR A 86 4.81 -8.17 5.79
N ALA A 87 4.13 -9.19 6.34
CA ALA A 87 3.23 -9.00 7.47
C ALA A 87 4.00 -8.74 8.77
N ALA A 88 5.17 -9.37 8.96
CA ALA A 88 6.06 -9.13 10.09
C ALA A 88 6.58 -7.67 10.11
N ASP A 89 6.93 -7.11 8.95
CA ASP A 89 7.29 -5.69 8.83
C ASP A 89 6.14 -4.76 9.28
N ARG A 90 4.90 -5.06 8.91
CA ARG A 90 3.74 -4.30 9.39
C ARG A 90 3.48 -4.47 10.88
N TYR A 91 3.71 -5.68 11.38
CA TYR A 91 3.56 -6.00 12.80
C TYR A 91 4.48 -5.15 13.67
N GLU A 92 5.73 -4.91 13.28
CA GLU A 92 6.66 -4.02 14.00
C GLU A 92 6.10 -2.60 14.16
N SER A 93 5.31 -2.13 13.20
CA SER A 93 4.69 -0.78 13.24
C SER A 93 3.29 -0.75 13.86
N LYS A 94 2.74 -1.89 14.28
CA LYS A 94 1.34 -2.05 14.71
C LYS A 94 0.95 -1.11 15.84
N ASP A 95 1.73 -1.07 16.89
CA ASP A 95 1.35 -0.33 18.09
C ASP A 95 1.45 1.18 17.89
N LYS A 96 2.42 1.63 17.11
CA LYS A 96 2.53 3.01 16.64
C LYS A 96 1.29 3.44 15.86
N ILE A 97 0.82 2.60 14.92
CA ILE A 97 -0.38 2.87 14.12
C ILE A 97 -1.63 2.90 15.01
N LYS A 98 -1.78 1.94 15.93
CA LYS A 98 -2.91 1.90 16.89
C LYS A 98 -2.96 3.15 17.75
N LYS A 99 -1.80 3.59 18.29
CA LYS A 99 -1.70 4.82 19.07
C LYS A 99 -2.19 6.03 18.29
N TRP A 100 -1.68 6.23 17.08
CA TRP A 100 -2.08 7.35 16.23
C TRP A 100 -3.57 7.34 15.85
N LEU A 101 -4.14 6.17 15.59
CA LEU A 101 -5.58 6.03 15.35
C LEU A 101 -6.40 6.41 16.59
N LYS A 102 -5.95 5.99 17.78
CA LYS A 102 -6.61 6.38 19.06
C LYS A 102 -6.56 7.89 19.29
N GLU A 103 -5.47 8.55 18.89
CA GLU A 103 -5.28 10.01 18.96
C GLU A 103 -6.08 10.79 17.90
N GLY A 104 -6.88 10.11 17.06
CA GLY A 104 -7.69 10.74 16.00
C GLY A 104 -6.92 11.16 14.76
N ASN A 105 -5.66 10.70 14.56
CA ASN A 105 -4.88 11.06 13.39
C ASN A 105 -5.41 10.38 12.10
N ILE A 106 -5.32 11.07 10.99
CA ILE A 106 -5.43 10.47 9.65
C ILE A 106 -4.08 9.82 9.34
N ILE A 107 -4.08 8.52 9.06
CA ILE A 107 -2.86 7.80 8.67
C ILE A 107 -2.94 7.49 7.18
N ILE A 108 -1.97 7.96 6.42
CA ILE A 108 -1.81 7.62 5.01
C ILE A 108 -0.71 6.56 4.92
N ALA A 109 -1.07 5.38 4.44
CA ALA A 109 -0.14 4.27 4.24
C ALA A 109 0.20 4.13 2.75
N ASN A 110 1.47 4.25 2.41
CA ASN A 110 1.98 3.84 1.12
C ASN A 110 2.24 2.33 1.16
N ARG A 111 1.33 1.54 0.56
CA ARG A 111 1.18 0.08 0.72
C ARG A 111 0.74 -0.32 2.15
N TYR A 112 0.11 -1.49 2.23
CA TYR A 112 -0.28 -2.13 3.48
C TYR A 112 -0.52 -3.63 3.27
N ALA A 113 -1.43 -4.26 4.03
CA ALA A 113 -1.86 -5.65 3.81
C ALA A 113 -2.37 -5.90 2.37
N SER A 114 -2.96 -4.89 1.74
CA SER A 114 -3.38 -4.88 0.34
C SER A 114 -2.27 -5.27 -0.64
N ALA A 115 -1.01 -4.90 -0.36
CA ALA A 115 0.12 -5.28 -1.21
C ALA A 115 0.33 -6.80 -1.28
N ASN A 116 0.14 -7.53 -0.16
CA ASN A 116 0.15 -9.00 -0.19
C ASN A 116 -1.01 -9.56 -1.02
N GLN A 117 -2.21 -8.96 -0.91
CA GLN A 117 -3.39 -9.38 -1.69
C GLN A 117 -3.16 -9.17 -3.20
N ILE A 118 -2.56 -8.04 -3.57
CA ILE A 118 -2.22 -7.70 -4.97
C ILE A 118 -1.13 -8.63 -5.50
N HIS A 119 0.04 -8.62 -4.85
CA HIS A 119 1.26 -9.20 -5.41
C HIS A 119 1.37 -10.71 -5.15
N GLN A 120 1.14 -11.15 -3.92
CA GLN A 120 1.20 -12.57 -3.60
C GLN A 120 -0.07 -13.30 -4.06
N GLY A 121 -1.23 -12.66 -3.96
CA GLY A 121 -2.49 -13.15 -4.53
C GLY A 121 -2.43 -13.28 -6.06
N GLY A 122 -1.73 -12.36 -6.73
CA GLY A 122 -1.49 -12.40 -8.17
C GLY A 122 -0.69 -13.62 -8.66
N LYS A 123 0.12 -14.24 -7.80
CA LYS A 123 0.83 -15.50 -8.11
C LYS A 123 -0.10 -16.71 -8.21
N ILE A 124 -1.35 -16.60 -7.75
CA ILE A 124 -2.30 -17.72 -7.67
C ILE A 124 -3.34 -17.55 -8.78
N ALA A 125 -3.18 -18.28 -9.87
CA ALA A 125 -4.06 -18.17 -11.05
C ALA A 125 -5.49 -18.67 -10.76
N ASN A 126 -5.65 -19.78 -10.02
CA ASN A 126 -6.95 -20.34 -9.69
C ASN A 126 -7.71 -19.45 -8.69
N THR A 127 -8.90 -19.00 -9.07
CA THR A 127 -9.71 -18.04 -8.29
C THR A 127 -10.07 -18.60 -6.90
N LYS A 128 -10.54 -19.84 -6.79
CA LYS A 128 -10.91 -20.47 -5.50
C LYS A 128 -9.70 -20.60 -4.56
N LYS A 129 -8.54 -21.02 -5.09
CA LYS A 129 -7.28 -21.08 -4.32
C LYS A 129 -6.86 -19.68 -3.87
N ARG A 130 -7.01 -18.66 -4.71
CA ARG A 130 -6.73 -17.27 -4.38
C ARG A 130 -7.67 -16.74 -3.29
N GLU A 131 -8.96 -17.01 -3.35
CA GLU A 131 -9.92 -16.65 -2.29
C GLU A 131 -9.54 -17.29 -0.94
N ASN A 132 -9.17 -18.56 -0.94
CA ASN A 132 -8.70 -19.24 0.28
C ASN A 132 -7.40 -18.61 0.81
N PHE A 133 -6.49 -18.22 -0.07
CA PHE A 133 -5.28 -17.50 0.30
C PHE A 133 -5.61 -16.12 0.90
N LEU A 134 -6.57 -15.39 0.35
CA LEU A 134 -7.00 -14.09 0.90
C LEU A 134 -7.66 -14.22 2.28
N LYS A 135 -8.43 -15.29 2.52
CA LYS A 135 -8.99 -15.59 3.85
C LYS A 135 -7.87 -15.86 4.85
N TRP A 136 -6.90 -16.69 4.48
CA TRP A 136 -5.72 -16.97 5.30
C TRP A 136 -4.90 -15.69 5.58
N LEU A 137 -4.71 -14.81 4.58
CA LEU A 137 -4.05 -13.52 4.77
C LEU A 137 -4.79 -12.65 5.79
N ALA A 138 -6.12 -12.57 5.68
CA ALA A 138 -6.94 -11.78 6.59
C ALA A 138 -6.85 -12.29 8.02
N GLU A 139 -6.89 -13.61 8.22
CA GLU A 139 -6.68 -14.25 9.51
C GLU A 139 -5.30 -13.91 10.08
N MET A 140 -4.22 -14.13 9.33
CA MET A 140 -2.86 -13.86 9.77
C MET A 140 -2.67 -12.37 10.13
N GLU A 141 -3.05 -11.45 9.26
CA GLU A 141 -2.79 -10.03 9.43
C GLU A 141 -3.68 -9.41 10.52
N TYR A 142 -4.98 -9.73 10.52
CA TYR A 142 -5.95 -9.01 11.34
C TYR A 142 -6.32 -9.73 12.63
N GLU A 143 -6.28 -11.07 12.67
CA GLU A 143 -6.65 -11.82 13.87
C GLU A 143 -5.40 -12.28 14.66
N VAL A 144 -4.36 -12.79 13.97
CA VAL A 144 -3.12 -13.24 14.63
C VAL A 144 -2.21 -12.04 14.94
N PHE A 145 -1.81 -11.27 13.95
CA PHE A 145 -0.94 -10.10 14.14
C PHE A 145 -1.68 -8.88 14.67
N LYS A 146 -3.00 -8.84 14.55
CA LYS A 146 -3.88 -7.78 15.06
C LYS A 146 -3.46 -6.38 14.58
N ILE A 147 -3.01 -6.29 13.32
CA ILE A 147 -2.76 -4.99 12.71
C ILE A 147 -4.09 -4.27 12.45
N PRO A 148 -4.18 -2.94 12.50
CA PRO A 148 -5.41 -2.21 12.23
C PRO A 148 -5.92 -2.47 10.82
N LYS A 149 -7.23 -2.75 10.69
CA LYS A 149 -7.89 -2.85 9.36
C LYS A 149 -7.98 -1.44 8.74
N PRO A 150 -7.65 -1.27 7.44
CA PRO A 150 -7.78 0.02 6.77
C PRO A 150 -9.26 0.41 6.62
N ASP A 151 -9.55 1.71 6.69
CA ASP A 151 -10.88 2.27 6.42
C ASP A 151 -11.14 2.33 4.90
N ALA A 152 -10.10 2.50 4.09
CA ALA A 152 -10.17 2.39 2.62
C ALA A 152 -8.80 2.05 2.01
N VAL A 153 -8.86 1.38 0.84
CA VAL A 153 -7.69 1.09 -0.01
C VAL A 153 -7.93 1.73 -1.37
N PHE A 154 -7.11 2.71 -1.71
CA PHE A 154 -7.11 3.36 -3.03
C PHE A 154 -6.12 2.63 -3.93
N TYR A 155 -6.63 1.94 -4.93
CA TYR A 155 -5.83 1.26 -5.93
C TYR A 155 -5.58 2.16 -7.14
N LEU A 156 -4.32 2.55 -7.35
CA LEU A 156 -3.90 3.33 -8.51
C LEU A 156 -3.78 2.41 -9.74
N SER A 157 -4.77 2.46 -10.62
CA SER A 157 -4.85 1.64 -11.82
C SER A 157 -4.09 2.30 -12.96
N VAL A 158 -2.88 1.78 -13.24
CA VAL A 158 -2.04 2.20 -14.38
C VAL A 158 -1.86 1.02 -15.33
N PRO A 159 -2.07 1.17 -16.66
CA PRO A 159 -1.78 0.14 -17.64
C PRO A 159 -0.31 -0.28 -17.65
N ILE A 160 -0.04 -1.58 -17.85
CA ILE A 160 1.33 -2.12 -17.78
C ILE A 160 2.30 -1.44 -18.76
N PRO A 161 1.94 -1.12 -20.02
CA PRO A 161 2.86 -0.39 -20.92
C PRO A 161 3.33 0.94 -20.33
N ILE A 162 2.44 1.69 -19.67
CA ILE A 162 2.79 2.94 -18.99
C ILE A 162 3.66 2.65 -17.78
N VAL A 163 3.36 1.62 -16.99
CA VAL A 163 4.17 1.21 -15.83
C VAL A 163 5.61 0.93 -16.24
N LEU A 164 5.81 0.16 -17.33
CA LEU A 164 7.14 -0.17 -17.83
C LEU A 164 7.93 1.08 -18.26
N LYS A 165 7.27 2.03 -18.94
CA LYS A 165 7.88 3.33 -19.28
C LYS A 165 8.32 4.08 -18.02
N LEU A 166 7.44 4.20 -17.02
CA LEU A 166 7.73 4.88 -15.75
C LEU A 166 8.84 4.18 -14.94
N ILE A 167 8.93 2.85 -14.99
CA ILE A 167 10.04 2.09 -14.38
C ILE A 167 11.36 2.47 -15.03
N LYS A 168 11.41 2.49 -16.37
CA LYS A 168 12.61 2.87 -17.13
C LYS A 168 13.06 4.29 -16.79
N GLU A 169 12.18 5.28 -16.90
CA GLU A 169 12.47 6.68 -16.57
C GLU A 169 12.98 6.85 -15.12
N ARG A 170 12.35 6.16 -14.15
CA ARG A 170 12.79 6.21 -12.76
C ARG A 170 14.18 5.60 -12.57
N ASN A 171 14.49 4.47 -13.21
CA ASN A 171 15.78 3.80 -13.07
C ASN A 171 16.93 4.61 -13.68
N GLU A 172 16.65 5.43 -14.68
CA GLU A 172 17.59 6.39 -15.24
C GLU A 172 17.88 7.55 -14.28
N ASN A 173 16.87 7.99 -13.50
CA ASN A 173 16.90 9.24 -12.73
C ASN A 173 17.03 9.08 -11.21
N SER A 174 16.99 7.86 -10.65
CA SER A 174 16.98 7.67 -9.20
C SER A 174 17.84 6.53 -8.68
N ILE A 175 18.43 6.74 -7.49
CA ILE A 175 19.23 5.75 -6.76
C ILE A 175 18.39 5.16 -5.64
N ARG A 176 18.21 3.82 -5.64
CA ARG A 176 17.50 3.11 -4.57
C ARG A 176 18.47 2.62 -3.51
N LYS A 177 18.59 3.36 -2.43
CA LYS A 177 19.53 3.09 -1.34
C LYS A 177 19.33 1.71 -0.69
N TYR A 178 18.10 1.20 -0.63
CA TYR A 178 17.80 -0.10 -0.02
C TYR A 178 18.34 -1.31 -0.83
N LEU A 179 18.65 -1.11 -2.13
CA LEU A 179 19.28 -2.13 -2.97
C LEU A 179 20.79 -2.25 -2.77
N GLY A 180 21.39 -1.41 -1.92
CA GLY A 180 22.84 -1.36 -1.63
C GLY A 180 23.64 -0.53 -2.63
N LYS A 181 24.78 0.00 -2.20
CA LYS A 181 25.61 0.95 -2.96
C LYS A 181 26.04 0.45 -4.36
N LYS A 182 26.38 -0.85 -4.50
CA LYS A 182 26.82 -1.45 -5.77
C LYS A 182 25.67 -1.78 -6.72
N LYS A 183 24.40 -1.75 -6.25
CA LYS A 183 23.21 -2.15 -6.99
C LYS A 183 22.17 -1.03 -7.10
N ALA A 184 22.51 0.19 -6.72
CA ALA A 184 21.62 1.34 -6.64
C ALA A 184 20.90 1.70 -7.96
N LYS A 185 21.44 1.25 -9.12
CA LYS A 185 20.82 1.37 -10.45
C LYS A 185 20.11 0.09 -10.92
N LYS A 186 20.11 -1.00 -10.12
CA LYS A 186 19.44 -2.24 -10.51
C LYS A 186 17.95 -2.16 -10.23
N GLU A 187 17.18 -2.74 -11.15
CA GLU A 187 15.76 -2.97 -10.97
C GLU A 187 15.54 -4.00 -9.85
N ASP A 188 14.46 -3.81 -9.11
CA ASP A 188 13.91 -4.79 -8.18
C ASP A 188 13.49 -6.06 -8.98
N VAL A 189 13.64 -7.25 -8.37
CA VAL A 189 13.30 -8.52 -9.02
C VAL A 189 11.84 -8.59 -9.47
N HIS A 190 10.93 -7.90 -8.78
CA HIS A 190 9.52 -7.82 -9.15
C HIS A 190 9.31 -7.00 -10.42
N GLU A 191 10.05 -5.92 -10.58
CA GLU A 191 9.93 -5.01 -11.73
C GLU A 191 10.46 -5.59 -13.02
N LYS A 192 11.44 -6.48 -12.94
CA LYS A 192 11.95 -7.21 -14.12
C LYS A 192 10.98 -8.24 -14.67
N ASN A 193 10.00 -8.68 -13.88
CA ASN A 193 9.09 -9.75 -14.25
C ASN A 193 7.74 -9.20 -14.72
N ILE A 194 7.60 -9.02 -16.06
CA ILE A 194 6.38 -8.48 -16.67
C ILE A 194 5.15 -9.32 -16.30
N ASN A 195 5.26 -10.65 -16.34
CA ASN A 195 4.15 -11.54 -15.96
C ASN A 195 3.71 -11.34 -14.51
N PHE A 196 4.66 -11.06 -13.60
CA PHE A 196 4.35 -10.75 -12.22
C PHE A 196 3.59 -9.41 -12.11
N LEU A 197 4.00 -8.38 -12.85
CA LEU A 197 3.32 -7.08 -12.89
C LEU A 197 1.89 -7.21 -13.44
N GLU A 198 1.72 -7.95 -14.55
CA GLU A 198 0.40 -8.20 -15.14
C GLU A 198 -0.52 -8.96 -14.20
N ASN A 199 -0.04 -10.03 -13.59
CA ASN A 199 -0.82 -10.82 -12.64
C ASN A 199 -1.18 -10.03 -11.38
N SER A 200 -0.26 -9.19 -10.90
CA SER A 200 -0.52 -8.25 -9.81
C SER A 200 -1.62 -7.27 -10.18
N ARG A 201 -1.58 -6.69 -11.39
CA ARG A 201 -2.62 -5.80 -11.89
C ARG A 201 -3.98 -6.50 -12.02
N LYS A 202 -4.02 -7.71 -12.60
CA LYS A 202 -5.24 -8.53 -12.70
C LYS A 202 -5.83 -8.81 -11.31
N SER A 203 -4.99 -9.18 -10.34
CA SER A 203 -5.40 -9.39 -8.95
C SER A 203 -5.99 -8.12 -8.34
N ALA A 204 -5.32 -6.98 -8.50
CA ALA A 204 -5.77 -5.71 -7.95
C ALA A 204 -7.10 -5.22 -8.54
N LEU A 205 -7.29 -5.36 -9.86
CA LEU A 205 -8.57 -5.03 -10.51
C LEU A 205 -9.71 -5.91 -10.00
N TRP A 206 -9.46 -7.18 -9.82
CA TRP A 206 -10.44 -8.10 -9.25
C TRP A 206 -10.76 -7.74 -7.78
N LEU A 207 -9.75 -7.43 -6.96
CA LEU A 207 -9.95 -6.97 -5.58
C LEU A 207 -10.78 -5.68 -5.54
N ALA A 208 -10.45 -4.70 -6.36
CA ALA A 208 -11.17 -3.43 -6.42
C ALA A 208 -12.64 -3.59 -6.85
N LYS A 209 -12.96 -4.66 -7.61
CA LYS A 209 -14.33 -4.99 -8.01
C LYS A 209 -15.11 -5.76 -6.93
N THR A 210 -14.42 -6.60 -6.15
CA THR A 210 -15.08 -7.61 -5.28
C THR A 210 -14.96 -7.31 -3.79
N GLN A 211 -13.96 -6.55 -3.36
CA GLN A 211 -13.70 -6.30 -1.94
C GLN A 211 -14.27 -4.96 -1.48
N LYS A 212 -15.03 -5.01 -0.38
CA LYS A 212 -15.55 -3.80 0.26
C LYS A 212 -14.40 -2.92 0.76
N GLY A 213 -14.54 -1.60 0.59
CA GLY A 213 -13.53 -0.62 1.03
C GLY A 213 -12.39 -0.41 0.03
N TRP A 214 -12.36 -1.15 -1.10
CA TRP A 214 -11.45 -0.88 -2.20
C TRP A 214 -12.04 0.14 -3.18
N ILE A 215 -11.21 1.10 -3.59
CA ILE A 215 -11.58 2.19 -4.49
C ILE A 215 -10.55 2.24 -5.62
N LYS A 216 -10.99 1.91 -6.83
CA LYS A 216 -10.13 2.06 -8.01
C LYS A 216 -10.04 3.54 -8.40
N ILE A 217 -8.82 4.01 -8.63
CA ILE A 217 -8.51 5.30 -9.25
C ILE A 217 -7.94 5.02 -10.63
N GLU A 218 -8.62 5.48 -11.67
CA GLU A 218 -8.16 5.30 -13.04
C GLU A 218 -7.11 6.36 -13.37
N CYS A 219 -5.84 5.95 -13.40
CA CYS A 219 -4.73 6.88 -13.57
C CYS A 219 -4.38 7.17 -15.05
N ALA A 220 -5.05 6.51 -16.01
CA ALA A 220 -4.81 6.73 -17.43
C ALA A 220 -6.11 6.61 -18.21
N GLN A 221 -6.25 7.42 -19.26
CA GLN A 221 -7.36 7.37 -20.23
C GLN A 221 -6.79 7.30 -21.64
N ASN A 222 -7.35 6.45 -22.50
CA ASN A 222 -6.91 6.28 -23.90
C ASN A 222 -5.38 6.08 -24.05
N GLY A 223 -4.75 5.34 -23.13
CA GLY A 223 -3.31 5.09 -23.14
C GLY A 223 -2.44 6.25 -22.65
N ILE A 224 -3.03 7.36 -22.23
CA ILE A 224 -2.34 8.56 -21.73
C ILE A 224 -2.48 8.64 -20.20
N LEU A 225 -1.36 8.82 -19.51
CA LEU A 225 -1.34 9.00 -18.06
C LEU A 225 -1.96 10.35 -17.70
N ASN A 226 -2.91 10.35 -16.75
CA ASN A 226 -3.47 11.57 -16.21
C ASN A 226 -2.42 12.37 -15.43
N THR A 227 -2.59 13.68 -15.32
CA THR A 227 -1.69 14.53 -14.53
C THR A 227 -1.70 14.12 -13.06
N ARG A 228 -0.60 14.40 -12.36
CA ARG A 228 -0.48 14.12 -10.92
C ARG A 228 -1.56 14.83 -10.12
N GLU A 229 -1.89 16.04 -10.53
CA GLU A 229 -2.87 16.93 -9.93
C GLU A 229 -4.30 16.37 -10.09
N ASN A 230 -4.66 15.89 -11.27
CA ASN A 230 -5.98 15.31 -11.53
C ASN A 230 -6.18 14.02 -10.71
N ILE A 231 -5.18 13.13 -10.70
CA ILE A 231 -5.21 11.92 -9.88
C ILE A 231 -5.32 12.28 -8.39
N HIS A 232 -4.53 13.28 -7.94
CA HIS A 232 -4.55 13.74 -6.56
C HIS A 232 -5.92 14.29 -6.17
N GLN A 233 -6.52 15.14 -6.99
CA GLN A 233 -7.81 15.74 -6.70
C GLN A 233 -8.90 14.69 -6.52
N GLU A 234 -8.93 13.67 -7.39
CA GLU A 234 -9.89 12.56 -7.26
C GLU A 234 -9.69 11.79 -5.94
N ILE A 235 -8.43 11.48 -5.58
CA ILE A 235 -8.12 10.79 -4.33
C ILE A 235 -8.53 11.64 -3.13
N TYR A 236 -8.14 12.92 -3.11
CA TYR A 236 -8.42 13.85 -2.02
C TYR A 236 -9.93 13.97 -1.74
N GLU A 237 -10.76 14.19 -2.77
CA GLU A 237 -12.22 14.32 -2.62
C GLU A 237 -12.85 13.02 -2.07
N LYS A 238 -12.38 11.86 -2.53
CA LYS A 238 -12.86 10.57 -2.02
C LYS A 238 -12.43 10.33 -0.57
N VAL A 239 -11.17 10.64 -0.22
CA VAL A 239 -10.69 10.51 1.17
C VAL A 239 -11.43 11.46 2.09
N LYS A 240 -11.67 12.72 1.67
CA LYS A 240 -12.43 13.73 2.43
C LYS A 240 -13.82 13.24 2.82
N LYS A 241 -14.51 12.52 1.93
CA LYS A 241 -15.82 11.90 2.23
C LYS A 241 -15.71 10.80 3.30
N ILE A 242 -14.61 10.05 3.32
CA ILE A 242 -14.39 8.93 4.27
C ILE A 242 -14.02 9.45 5.67
N ILE A 243 -13.19 10.49 5.73
CA ILE A 243 -12.74 11.05 7.03
C ILE A 243 -13.81 11.93 7.69
N GLY A 244 -14.77 12.40 6.91
CA GLY A 244 -15.81 13.35 7.35
C GLY A 244 -15.29 14.80 7.45
N LYS A 245 -16.22 15.72 7.66
CA LYS A 245 -15.91 17.13 7.90
C LYS A 245 -15.16 17.34 9.21
#